data_6493bc36a0528609b37742f7b87cdabc
#
_entry.id   6493bc36a0528609b37742f7b87cdabc
#
_cell.length_a   1.000
_cell.length_b   1.000
_cell.length_c   1.000
_cell.angle_alpha   90.00
_cell.angle_beta   90.00
_cell.angle_gamma   90.00
#
_symmetry.space_group_name_H-M   'P 1'
#
loop_
_entity.id
_entity.type
_entity.pdbx_description
1 polymer ?
#
loop_
_entity_poly.entity_id
_entity_poly.type
_entity_poly.pdbx_seq_one_letter_code
_entity_poly.pdbx_strand_id
1 'polypeptide(L)'
;GLRSIVALEWNSADKHLYSVVHGRDDLTRLWPNKINQWNSALLPSEEFIRIEKGDHFGWPYCYYDQIQGKKVLAPEYGGDGNIIGRCDQYKDPVIGFPGHWAPNDLVFYSGDHFPKRYKNGAFIAFHGSTNRSPYPQSSYFIGFVPFENGKPSGPYEVFADGFAGVDPISISDIKGIITHLKHRGIGVLITD
;
A
#
# COMPACT_ATOMS: atom_id res chain seq x y z
N GLY A 1 15.67 -6.11 1.97
CA GLY A 1 15.07 -6.21 0.63
C GLY A 1 13.66 -5.63 0.56
N LEU A 2 13.13 -5.63 -0.64
CA LEU A 2 11.77 -5.24 -1.00
C LEU A 2 11.09 -6.42 -1.69
N ARG A 3 9.75 -6.54 -1.56
CA ARG A 3 9.03 -7.64 -2.19
C ARG A 3 8.67 -7.30 -3.64
N SER A 4 7.67 -6.48 -3.83
CA SER A 4 7.10 -6.18 -5.15
C SER A 4 6.95 -4.67 -5.28
N ILE A 5 7.94 -4.06 -5.92
CA ILE A 5 7.88 -2.65 -6.31
C ILE A 5 6.96 -2.54 -7.52
N VAL A 6 5.94 -1.69 -7.44
CA VAL A 6 4.97 -1.51 -8.52
C VAL A 6 5.10 -0.16 -9.20
N ALA A 7 5.32 0.90 -8.42
CA ALA A 7 5.58 2.22 -8.98
C ALA A 7 6.80 2.85 -8.31
N LEU A 8 7.52 3.66 -9.08
CA LEU A 8 8.68 4.45 -8.66
C LEU A 8 8.47 5.89 -9.13
N GLU A 9 8.64 6.84 -8.23
CA GLU A 9 8.47 8.25 -8.54
C GLU A 9 9.52 9.11 -7.84
N TRP A 10 10.05 10.07 -8.59
CA TRP A 10 11.01 11.05 -8.07
C TRP A 10 10.29 12.29 -7.55
N ASN A 11 10.39 12.54 -6.24
CA ASN A 11 9.88 13.78 -5.68
C ASN A 11 10.88 14.92 -5.87
N SER A 12 10.59 15.81 -6.81
CA SER A 12 11.44 16.97 -7.11
C SER A 12 11.54 17.97 -5.96
N ALA A 13 10.57 18.00 -5.05
CA ALA A 13 10.52 18.93 -3.94
C ALA A 13 11.54 18.60 -2.84
N ASP A 14 11.74 17.32 -2.55
CA ASP A 14 12.69 16.85 -1.52
C ASP A 14 13.89 16.09 -2.09
N LYS A 15 13.88 15.84 -3.41
CA LYS A 15 14.98 15.16 -4.14
C LYS A 15 15.22 13.73 -3.65
N HIS A 16 14.13 12.99 -3.41
CA HIS A 16 14.19 11.58 -3.05
C HIS A 16 13.36 10.72 -4.00
N LEU A 17 13.75 9.47 -4.10
CA LEU A 17 13.00 8.44 -4.79
C LEU A 17 11.98 7.82 -3.83
N TYR A 18 10.76 7.65 -4.31
CA TYR A 18 9.69 7.00 -3.59
C TYR A 18 9.16 5.80 -4.36
N SER A 19 8.53 4.89 -3.64
CA SER A 19 7.90 3.72 -4.22
C SER A 19 6.69 3.28 -3.43
N VAL A 20 5.79 2.57 -4.09
CA VAL A 20 4.76 1.77 -3.46
C VAL A 20 5.06 0.29 -3.65
N VAL A 21 4.88 -0.48 -2.58
CA VAL A 21 5.30 -1.89 -2.50
C VAL A 21 4.13 -2.72 -2.01
N HIS A 22 3.82 -3.80 -2.75
CA HIS A 22 2.78 -4.73 -2.33
C HIS A 22 3.24 -5.63 -1.18
N GLY A 23 2.39 -5.75 -0.17
CA GLY A 23 2.47 -6.75 0.88
C GLY A 23 2.31 -8.17 0.32
N ARG A 24 2.66 -9.17 1.11
CA ARG A 24 2.45 -10.58 0.75
C ARG A 24 1.01 -11.01 1.00
N ASP A 25 0.63 -12.12 0.37
CA ASP A 25 -0.68 -12.73 0.51
C ASP A 25 -0.64 -13.98 1.40
N ASP A 26 -1.82 -14.56 1.63
CA ASP A 26 -2.00 -15.91 2.17
C ASP A 26 -1.54 -16.15 3.62
N LEU A 27 -1.45 -15.14 4.47
CA LEU A 27 -0.96 -15.33 5.84
C LEU A 27 -1.80 -16.36 6.62
N THR A 28 -3.12 -16.24 6.61
CA THR A 28 -4.00 -17.22 7.30
C THR A 28 -3.94 -18.60 6.66
N ARG A 29 -3.91 -18.67 5.32
CA ARG A 29 -3.87 -19.96 4.63
C ARG A 29 -2.60 -20.76 4.95
N LEU A 30 -1.48 -20.06 5.06
CA LEU A 30 -0.18 -20.67 5.33
C LEU A 30 0.07 -20.88 6.83
N TRP A 31 -0.45 -20.01 7.68
CA TRP A 31 -0.27 -20.07 9.15
C TRP A 31 -1.58 -19.86 9.94
N PRO A 32 -2.59 -20.75 9.77
CA PRO A 32 -3.92 -20.55 10.36
C PRO A 32 -3.91 -20.53 11.89
N ASN A 33 -2.91 -21.16 12.52
CA ASN A 33 -2.77 -21.18 13.97
C ASN A 33 -2.07 -19.93 14.55
N LYS A 34 -1.54 -19.06 13.70
CA LYS A 34 -0.82 -17.84 14.11
C LYS A 34 -1.53 -16.57 13.69
N ILE A 35 -2.12 -16.57 12.51
CA ILE A 35 -2.73 -15.38 11.88
C ILE A 35 -4.20 -15.71 11.57
N ASN A 36 -5.11 -14.97 12.16
CA ASN A 36 -6.53 -15.11 11.86
C ASN A 36 -6.92 -14.43 10.53
N GLN A 37 -8.12 -14.71 10.03
CA GLN A 37 -8.60 -14.18 8.75
C GLN A 37 -8.70 -12.66 8.74
N TRP A 38 -9.11 -12.05 9.86
CA TRP A 38 -9.21 -10.59 9.95
C TRP A 38 -7.85 -9.93 9.82
N ASN A 39 -6.86 -10.42 10.56
CA ASN A 39 -5.50 -9.92 10.46
C ASN A 39 -4.93 -10.14 9.06
N SER A 40 -5.18 -11.31 8.46
CA SER A 40 -4.73 -11.59 7.09
C SER A 40 -5.39 -10.71 6.03
N ALA A 41 -6.61 -10.19 6.28
CA ALA A 41 -7.29 -9.27 5.38
C ALA A 41 -6.77 -7.82 5.47
N LEU A 42 -6.04 -7.49 6.55
CA LEU A 42 -5.50 -6.15 6.81
C LEU A 42 -3.98 -6.10 6.74
N LEU A 43 -3.31 -7.27 6.78
CA LEU A 43 -1.86 -7.41 6.88
C LEU A 43 -1.33 -8.46 5.89
N PRO A 44 -0.04 -8.35 5.53
CA PRO A 44 0.87 -7.22 5.78
C PRO A 44 0.41 -5.95 5.09
N SER A 45 0.89 -4.82 5.61
CA SER A 45 0.61 -3.52 4.99
C SER A 45 1.15 -3.45 3.57
N GLU A 46 0.44 -2.72 2.72
CA GLU A 46 1.03 -2.10 1.55
C GLU A 46 1.93 -0.96 2.02
N GLU A 47 3.12 -0.84 1.47
CA GLU A 47 4.09 0.11 1.98
C GLU A 47 4.34 1.27 0.99
N PHE A 48 4.23 2.52 1.44
CA PHE A 48 4.74 3.69 0.75
C PHE A 48 6.09 4.05 1.38
N ILE A 49 7.15 3.97 0.60
CA ILE A 49 8.52 4.07 1.09
C ILE A 49 9.27 5.23 0.42
N ARG A 50 10.16 5.86 1.20
CA ARG A 50 11.22 6.74 0.69
C ARG A 50 12.53 5.97 0.64
N ILE A 51 13.19 5.97 -0.49
CA ILE A 51 14.37 5.15 -0.77
C ILE A 51 15.64 5.99 -0.75
N GLU A 52 16.62 5.55 0.02
CA GLU A 52 17.97 6.10 0.08
C GLU A 52 19.00 5.00 -0.19
N LYS A 53 20.20 5.41 -0.56
CA LYS A 53 21.28 4.46 -0.82
C LYS A 53 21.62 3.65 0.43
N GLY A 54 21.52 2.33 0.32
CA GLY A 54 21.83 1.40 1.41
C GLY A 54 20.63 0.99 2.26
N ASP A 55 19.43 1.52 2.01
CA ASP A 55 18.22 1.15 2.73
C ASP A 55 17.89 -0.34 2.60
N HIS A 56 17.40 -0.90 3.69
CA HIS A 56 16.88 -2.25 3.75
C HIS A 56 15.53 -2.28 4.48
N PHE A 57 14.48 -2.73 3.78
CA PHE A 57 13.09 -2.70 4.27
C PHE A 57 12.60 -4.02 4.87
N GLY A 58 13.47 -5.00 5.03
CA GLY A 58 13.23 -6.20 5.83
C GLY A 58 12.77 -7.44 5.06
N TRP A 59 12.27 -7.33 3.82
CA TRP A 59 11.87 -8.51 3.03
C TRP A 59 13.06 -9.46 2.77
N PRO A 60 12.89 -10.78 2.89
CA PRO A 60 11.67 -11.55 3.21
C PRO A 60 11.45 -11.80 4.71
N TYR A 61 12.31 -11.31 5.58
CA TYR A 61 12.33 -11.66 7.01
C TYR A 61 11.22 -11.00 7.80
N CYS A 62 10.79 -9.81 7.38
CA CYS A 62 9.88 -8.94 8.12
C CYS A 62 8.81 -8.36 7.20
N TYR A 63 7.69 -8.01 7.81
CA TYR A 63 6.66 -7.20 7.17
C TYR A 63 6.25 -6.06 8.10
N TYR A 64 5.71 -5.00 7.52
CA TYR A 64 5.17 -3.88 8.29
C TYR A 64 3.72 -4.17 8.71
N ASP A 65 3.45 -3.94 9.98
CA ASP A 65 2.11 -4.02 10.57
C ASP A 65 1.64 -2.60 10.88
N GLN A 66 0.75 -2.05 10.05
CA GLN A 66 0.22 -0.69 10.19
C GLN A 66 -0.68 -0.53 11.43
N ILE A 67 -1.23 -1.63 11.94
CA ILE A 67 -2.09 -1.61 13.13
C ILE A 67 -1.23 -1.38 14.38
N GLN A 68 -0.05 -2.02 14.43
CA GLN A 68 0.91 -1.87 15.50
C GLN A 68 1.92 -0.74 15.25
N GLY A 69 2.01 -0.21 14.02
CA GLY A 69 2.96 0.83 13.65
C GLY A 69 4.42 0.40 13.68
N LYS A 70 4.71 -0.86 13.37
CA LYS A 70 6.07 -1.43 13.43
C LYS A 70 6.26 -2.61 12.48
N LYS A 71 7.52 -2.95 12.20
CA LYS A 71 7.85 -4.21 11.52
C LYS A 71 7.87 -5.37 12.51
N VAL A 72 7.29 -6.49 12.07
CA VAL A 72 7.28 -7.75 12.82
C VAL A 72 7.87 -8.87 11.99
N LEU A 73 8.37 -9.90 12.68
CA LEU A 73 9.00 -11.04 12.06
C LEU A 73 7.98 -11.85 11.26
N ALA A 74 8.34 -12.24 10.03
CA ALA A 74 7.48 -13.06 9.20
C ALA A 74 7.38 -14.48 9.77
N PRO A 75 6.23 -15.16 9.61
CA PRO A 75 5.98 -16.46 10.21
C PRO A 75 6.99 -17.55 9.80
N GLU A 76 7.56 -17.48 8.59
CA GLU A 76 8.62 -18.38 8.12
C GLU A 76 9.88 -18.32 8.97
N TYR A 77 10.11 -17.19 9.59
CA TYR A 77 11.29 -16.92 10.41
C TYR A 77 11.00 -16.93 11.91
N GLY A 78 9.85 -17.51 12.30
CA GLY A 78 9.45 -17.69 13.68
C GLY A 78 8.50 -16.62 14.23
N GLY A 79 8.03 -15.68 13.40
CA GLY A 79 7.07 -14.66 13.80
C GLY A 79 5.70 -15.24 14.16
N ASP A 80 4.98 -14.51 15.00
CA ASP A 80 3.61 -14.82 15.47
C ASP A 80 2.65 -13.63 15.31
N GLY A 81 3.09 -12.59 14.61
CA GLY A 81 2.38 -11.33 14.46
C GLY A 81 2.76 -10.26 15.49
N ASN A 82 3.59 -10.58 16.50
CA ASN A 82 3.99 -9.64 17.56
C ASN A 82 5.51 -9.53 17.71
N ILE A 83 6.22 -10.61 17.44
CA ILE A 83 7.67 -10.68 17.62
C ILE A 83 8.35 -9.73 16.62
N ILE A 84 9.13 -8.78 17.16
CA ILE A 84 9.95 -7.86 16.37
C ILE A 84 11.23 -8.58 15.91
N GLY A 85 11.96 -9.22 16.83
CA GLY A 85 13.22 -9.91 16.55
C GLY A 85 14.21 -8.99 15.84
N ARG A 86 14.71 -9.40 14.66
CA ARG A 86 15.65 -8.61 13.86
C ARG A 86 15.01 -7.46 13.08
N CYS A 87 13.71 -7.25 13.21
CA CYS A 87 12.97 -6.31 12.35
C CYS A 87 13.17 -4.84 12.76
N ASP A 88 13.62 -4.58 13.97
CA ASP A 88 13.95 -3.25 14.48
C ASP A 88 15.15 -2.57 13.76
N GLN A 89 15.97 -3.35 13.08
CA GLN A 89 17.11 -2.84 12.29
C GLN A 89 16.72 -2.39 10.87
N TYR A 90 15.50 -2.66 10.43
CA TYR A 90 15.07 -2.35 9.07
C TYR A 90 14.23 -1.10 9.01
N LYS A 91 14.39 -0.33 7.92
CA LYS A 91 13.69 0.94 7.72
C LYS A 91 12.19 0.72 7.57
N ASP A 92 11.42 1.49 8.32
CA ASP A 92 9.96 1.53 8.20
C ASP A 92 9.50 2.28 6.94
N PRO A 93 8.30 2.02 6.43
CA PRO A 93 7.70 2.85 5.41
C PRO A 93 7.40 4.26 5.94
N VAL A 94 7.20 5.20 5.04
CA VAL A 94 6.67 6.52 5.40
C VAL A 94 5.18 6.45 5.73
N ILE A 95 4.46 5.53 5.09
CA ILE A 95 3.08 5.15 5.43
C ILE A 95 2.89 3.66 5.15
N GLY A 96 2.21 2.95 6.08
CA GLY A 96 1.64 1.64 5.84
C GLY A 96 0.14 1.77 5.56
N PHE A 97 -0.32 1.22 4.44
CA PHE A 97 -1.74 1.12 4.13
C PHE A 97 -2.29 -0.27 4.50
N PRO A 98 -3.60 -0.42 4.65
CA PRO A 98 -4.20 -1.74 4.84
C PRO A 98 -3.76 -2.73 3.75
N GLY A 99 -3.54 -3.96 4.15
CA GLY A 99 -3.17 -5.04 3.24
C GLY A 99 -4.20 -5.23 2.12
N HIS A 100 -3.72 -5.69 0.97
CA HIS A 100 -4.52 -6.00 -0.22
C HIS A 100 -5.21 -4.79 -0.86
N TRP A 101 -4.78 -3.57 -0.55
CA TRP A 101 -5.22 -2.38 -1.27
C TRP A 101 -4.55 -2.24 -2.63
N ALA A 102 -3.42 -2.92 -2.83
CA ALA A 102 -2.67 -3.00 -4.08
C ALA A 102 -2.42 -1.63 -4.73
N PRO A 103 -1.51 -0.81 -4.16
CA PRO A 103 -1.12 0.44 -4.79
C PRO A 103 -0.36 0.16 -6.09
N ASN A 104 -0.89 0.63 -7.23
CA ASN A 104 -0.38 0.31 -8.56
C ASN A 104 0.32 1.47 -9.25
N ASP A 105 0.09 2.71 -8.81
CA ASP A 105 0.73 3.87 -9.38
C ASP A 105 0.91 4.98 -8.35
N LEU A 106 1.88 5.87 -8.60
CA LEU A 106 2.30 6.93 -7.70
C LEU A 106 2.74 8.14 -8.51
N VAL A 107 2.25 9.33 -8.16
CA VAL A 107 2.72 10.58 -8.74
C VAL A 107 2.77 11.68 -7.67
N PHE A 108 3.82 12.51 -7.69
CA PHE A 108 3.89 13.75 -6.92
C PHE A 108 3.36 14.90 -7.76
N TYR A 109 2.35 15.59 -7.24
CA TYR A 109 1.72 16.69 -7.97
C TYR A 109 2.56 17.97 -7.88
N SER A 110 3.02 18.47 -9.01
CA SER A 110 3.78 19.71 -9.11
C SER A 110 3.02 20.86 -9.81
N GLY A 111 1.86 20.56 -10.40
CA GLY A 111 1.03 21.51 -11.16
C GLY A 111 0.35 22.58 -10.31
N ASP A 112 -0.39 23.45 -10.96
CA ASP A 112 -1.05 24.60 -10.35
C ASP A 112 -2.60 24.61 -10.52
N HIS A 113 -3.17 23.59 -11.20
CA HIS A 113 -4.63 23.49 -11.41
C HIS A 113 -5.39 23.06 -10.14
N PHE A 114 -4.81 22.19 -9.32
CA PHE A 114 -5.43 21.79 -8.07
C PHE A 114 -5.17 22.82 -6.95
N PRO A 115 -6.05 22.89 -5.94
CA PRO A 115 -5.81 23.72 -4.77
C PRO A 115 -4.43 23.52 -4.16
N LYS A 116 -3.85 24.57 -3.59
CA LYS A 116 -2.46 24.58 -3.06
C LYS A 116 -2.17 23.44 -2.08
N ARG A 117 -3.17 22.93 -1.36
CA ARG A 117 -3.01 21.82 -0.41
C ARG A 117 -2.52 20.52 -1.07
N TYR A 118 -2.73 20.38 -2.37
CA TYR A 118 -2.30 19.20 -3.12
C TYR A 118 -0.87 19.32 -3.66
N LYS A 119 -0.32 20.51 -3.70
CA LYS A 119 1.01 20.74 -4.28
C LYS A 119 2.09 20.02 -3.50
N ASN A 120 2.95 19.32 -4.22
CA ASN A 120 4.03 18.45 -3.73
C ASN A 120 3.54 17.24 -2.89
N GLY A 121 2.25 16.98 -2.80
CA GLY A 121 1.72 15.76 -2.21
C GLY A 121 1.71 14.59 -3.19
N ALA A 122 1.55 13.39 -2.66
CA ALA A 122 1.56 12.15 -3.41
C ALA A 122 0.14 11.67 -3.70
N PHE A 123 -0.18 11.40 -4.96
CA PHE A 123 -1.36 10.68 -5.37
C PHE A 123 -1.00 9.22 -5.62
N ILE A 124 -1.79 8.30 -5.09
CA ILE A 124 -1.56 6.86 -5.19
C ILE A 124 -2.84 6.20 -5.69
N ALA A 125 -2.74 5.42 -6.78
CA ALA A 125 -3.85 4.65 -7.30
C ALA A 125 -3.89 3.26 -6.67
N PHE A 126 -5.00 2.92 -6.03
CA PHE A 126 -5.23 1.63 -5.40
C PHE A 126 -6.18 0.79 -6.22
N HIS A 127 -5.73 -0.43 -6.58
CA HIS A 127 -6.49 -1.35 -7.43
C HIS A 127 -7.39 -2.31 -6.64
N GLY A 128 -7.07 -2.59 -5.37
CA GLY A 128 -7.72 -3.64 -4.59
C GLY A 128 -7.27 -5.05 -4.95
N SER A 129 -7.69 -6.02 -4.15
CA SER A 129 -7.32 -7.41 -4.35
C SER A 129 -8.38 -8.36 -3.78
N THR A 130 -8.57 -9.51 -4.41
CA THR A 130 -9.44 -10.60 -3.96
C THR A 130 -8.93 -11.28 -2.68
N ASN A 131 -7.67 -11.03 -2.30
CA ASN A 131 -7.02 -11.69 -1.16
C ASN A 131 -7.54 -11.21 0.22
N ARG A 132 -8.48 -10.26 0.24
CA ARG A 132 -9.23 -9.92 1.46
C ARG A 132 -10.31 -10.93 1.85
N SER A 133 -10.62 -11.86 0.97
CA SER A 133 -11.66 -12.87 1.26
C SER A 133 -11.47 -13.53 2.65
N PRO A 134 -12.56 -13.77 3.40
CA PRO A 134 -13.99 -13.68 3.03
C PRO A 134 -14.60 -12.26 3.17
N TYR A 135 -13.82 -11.26 3.54
CA TYR A 135 -14.29 -9.89 3.68
C TYR A 135 -14.43 -9.22 2.30
N PRO A 136 -15.33 -8.23 2.18
CA PRO A 136 -15.44 -7.44 0.97
C PRO A 136 -14.10 -6.84 0.56
N GLN A 137 -13.88 -6.77 -0.74
CA GLN A 137 -12.75 -6.04 -1.28
C GLN A 137 -12.89 -4.56 -0.96
N SER A 138 -11.78 -3.86 -0.87
CA SER A 138 -11.76 -2.42 -0.64
C SER A 138 -10.63 -1.79 -1.41
N SER A 139 -10.56 -0.46 -1.32
CA SER A 139 -9.79 0.43 -2.16
C SER A 139 -10.50 0.71 -3.50
N TYR A 140 -9.88 0.58 -4.67
CA TYR A 140 -10.43 1.07 -5.94
C TYR A 140 -10.67 2.59 -5.92
N PHE A 141 -9.69 3.31 -5.39
CA PHE A 141 -9.72 4.77 -5.31
C PHE A 141 -8.34 5.36 -5.59
N ILE A 142 -8.31 6.67 -5.79
CA ILE A 142 -7.08 7.44 -5.75
C ILE A 142 -6.97 8.06 -4.36
N GLY A 143 -5.90 7.70 -3.64
CA GLY A 143 -5.54 8.29 -2.37
C GLY A 143 -4.62 9.48 -2.55
N PHE A 144 -4.66 10.40 -1.60
CA PHE A 144 -3.76 11.54 -1.51
C PHE A 144 -3.04 11.54 -0.16
N VAL A 145 -1.73 11.69 -0.19
CA VAL A 145 -0.89 11.88 0.99
C VAL A 145 -0.36 13.30 0.97
N PRO A 146 -0.73 14.14 1.94
CA PRO A 146 -0.20 15.50 2.04
C PRO A 146 1.28 15.49 2.43
N PHE A 147 2.06 16.39 1.85
CA PHE A 147 3.48 16.55 2.14
C PHE A 147 3.80 17.98 2.52
N GLU A 148 4.66 18.12 3.53
CA GLU A 148 5.29 19.38 3.90
C GLU A 148 6.79 19.15 4.15
N ASN A 149 7.62 20.02 3.59
CA ASN A 149 9.08 19.93 3.73
C ASN A 149 9.66 18.55 3.38
N GLY A 150 9.10 17.90 2.35
CA GLY A 150 9.56 16.60 1.87
C GLY A 150 9.17 15.39 2.74
N LYS A 151 8.19 15.55 3.63
CA LYS A 151 7.68 14.47 4.48
C LYS A 151 6.16 14.45 4.48
N PRO A 152 5.53 13.27 4.66
CA PRO A 152 4.10 13.22 4.93
C PRO A 152 3.75 14.12 6.12
N SER A 153 2.73 14.97 5.95
CA SER A 153 2.29 15.95 6.96
C SER A 153 0.94 15.60 7.58
N GLY A 154 0.33 14.49 7.16
CA GLY A 154 -0.93 14.02 7.68
C GLY A 154 -1.26 12.61 7.18
N PRO A 155 -2.42 12.06 7.63
CA PRO A 155 -2.92 10.79 7.12
C PRO A 155 -3.26 10.92 5.63
N TYR A 156 -3.34 9.75 4.97
CA TYR A 156 -3.87 9.73 3.60
C TYR A 156 -5.37 10.07 3.59
N GLU A 157 -5.81 10.65 2.49
CA GLU A 157 -7.20 11.00 2.20
C GLU A 157 -7.66 10.29 0.94
N VAL A 158 -8.96 9.96 0.83
CA VAL A 158 -9.55 9.55 -0.45
C VAL A 158 -9.75 10.79 -1.30
N PHE A 159 -9.06 10.84 -2.45
CA PHE A 159 -9.18 11.95 -3.39
C PHE A 159 -10.29 11.72 -4.41
N ALA A 160 -10.35 10.52 -4.99
CA ALA A 160 -11.38 10.12 -5.93
C ALA A 160 -11.72 8.64 -5.78
N ASP A 161 -12.98 8.30 -5.77
CA ASP A 161 -13.49 6.94 -5.64
C ASP A 161 -14.61 6.63 -6.65
N GLY A 162 -15.36 5.56 -6.40
CA GLY A 162 -16.47 5.13 -7.26
C GLY A 162 -16.06 4.27 -8.46
N PHE A 163 -14.79 3.96 -8.62
CA PHE A 163 -14.30 3.15 -9.76
C PHE A 163 -14.79 1.69 -9.71
N ALA A 164 -15.14 1.18 -8.54
CA ALA A 164 -15.71 -0.17 -8.38
C ALA A 164 -17.23 -0.22 -8.50
N GLY A 165 -17.91 0.93 -8.54
CA GLY A 165 -19.35 1.03 -8.46
C GLY A 165 -19.84 1.14 -7.02
N VAL A 166 -21.15 0.95 -6.80
CA VAL A 166 -21.79 1.15 -5.49
C VAL A 166 -21.92 -0.11 -4.65
N ASP A 167 -21.83 -1.28 -5.28
CA ASP A 167 -21.98 -2.55 -4.59
C ASP A 167 -20.65 -3.04 -4.02
N PRO A 168 -20.65 -3.63 -2.80
CA PRO A 168 -19.46 -4.27 -2.26
C PRO A 168 -18.98 -5.38 -3.19
N ILE A 169 -17.69 -5.35 -3.55
CA ILE A 169 -17.10 -6.38 -4.38
C ILE A 169 -16.75 -7.58 -3.51
N SER A 170 -17.32 -8.73 -3.81
CA SER A 170 -17.05 -9.99 -3.12
C SER A 170 -16.30 -10.98 -4.02
N ILE A 171 -15.79 -12.06 -3.42
CA ILE A 171 -15.09 -13.10 -4.17
C ILE A 171 -16.01 -13.82 -5.17
N SER A 172 -17.33 -13.87 -4.91
CA SER A 172 -18.32 -14.44 -5.82
C SER A 172 -18.47 -13.64 -7.11
N ASP A 173 -18.11 -12.37 -7.07
CA ASP A 173 -18.26 -11.45 -8.21
C ASP A 173 -17.04 -11.45 -9.13
N ILE A 174 -15.99 -12.22 -8.80
CA ILE A 174 -14.69 -12.24 -9.49
C ILE A 174 -14.84 -12.49 -11.01
N LYS A 175 -15.77 -13.34 -11.43
CA LYS A 175 -15.96 -13.61 -12.87
C LYS A 175 -16.36 -12.35 -13.64
N GLY A 176 -17.17 -11.48 -13.04
CA GLY A 176 -17.51 -10.17 -13.60
C GLY A 176 -16.36 -9.16 -13.47
N ILE A 177 -15.66 -9.15 -12.35
CA ILE A 177 -14.57 -8.21 -12.04
C ILE A 177 -13.37 -8.39 -12.96
N ILE A 178 -12.93 -9.62 -13.23
CA ILE A 178 -11.79 -9.89 -14.13
C ILE A 178 -12.07 -9.30 -15.51
N THR A 179 -13.31 -9.33 -15.97
CA THR A 179 -13.71 -8.75 -17.24
C THR A 179 -13.71 -7.22 -17.20
N HIS A 180 -14.10 -6.63 -16.08
CA HIS A 180 -14.07 -5.18 -15.89
C HIS A 180 -12.65 -4.64 -15.61
N LEU A 181 -11.84 -5.34 -14.85
CA LEU A 181 -10.47 -4.93 -14.52
C LEU A 181 -9.53 -4.98 -15.74
N LYS A 182 -9.78 -5.85 -16.71
CA LYS A 182 -9.04 -5.83 -17.98
C LYS A 182 -9.19 -4.52 -18.76
N HIS A 183 -10.23 -3.75 -18.47
CA HIS A 183 -10.53 -2.49 -19.15
C HIS A 183 -10.33 -1.25 -18.26
N ARG A 184 -9.98 -1.44 -16.98
CA ARG A 184 -9.70 -0.35 -16.03
C ARG A 184 -8.21 -0.37 -15.71
N GLY A 185 -7.41 0.17 -16.64
CA GLY A 185 -6.05 0.55 -16.28
C GLY A 185 -6.15 1.59 -15.16
N ILE A 186 -5.69 1.27 -13.96
CA ILE A 186 -5.62 2.24 -12.87
C ILE A 186 -4.20 2.76 -12.84
N GLY A 187 -4.01 3.87 -13.48
CA GLY A 187 -2.83 4.71 -13.41
C GLY A 187 -3.24 6.11 -13.00
N VAL A 188 -2.35 6.86 -12.40
CA VAL A 188 -2.56 8.27 -12.10
C VAL A 188 -1.77 9.10 -13.08
N LEU A 189 -2.46 9.63 -14.11
CA LEU A 189 -1.91 10.66 -14.98
C LEU A 189 -2.57 11.99 -14.62
N ILE A 190 -1.77 12.90 -14.07
CA ILE A 190 -2.19 14.28 -13.84
C ILE A 190 -1.49 15.11 -14.91
N THR A 191 -2.27 15.62 -15.86
CA THR A 191 -1.78 16.54 -16.89
C THR A 191 -2.21 17.97 -16.54
N ASP A 192 -1.29 18.90 -16.71
CA ASP A 192 -1.56 20.34 -16.66
C ASP A 192 -2.25 20.82 -17.94
#